data_c02f500f859d45d4f8eb0b55677e671f
#
_entry.id   c02f500f859d45d4f8eb0b55677e671f
#
_cell.length_a   1.000
_cell.length_b   1.000
_cell.length_c   1.000
_cell.angle_alpha   90.00
_cell.angle_beta   90.00
_cell.angle_gamma   90.00
#
_symmetry.space_group_name_H-M   'P 1'
#
loop_
_entity.id
_entity.type
_entity.pdbx_description
1 polymer ?
#
loop_
_entity_poly.entity_id
_entity_poly.type
_entity_poly.pdbx_seq_one_letter_code
_entity_poly.pdbx_strand_id
1 'polypeptide(L)'
;MRYVIMQSRDIRENLATEDYLLNTLSFEEPLVLFYIQEPCVILGRNQNAYEEIDLAYAREKGIVITRRLSGGGAVYDDLGNVSFSFVVQEGHQAFGDFKAFTKPIIEALHKMGATGAEIS
;
A
#
# COMPACT_ATOMS: atom_id res chain seq x y z
N MET A 1 11.30 -14.74 -1.62
CA MET A 1 10.12 -13.85 -1.61
C MET A 1 9.56 -13.75 -3.02
N ARG A 2 8.27 -13.90 -3.16
CA ARG A 2 7.57 -13.76 -4.44
C ARG A 2 7.06 -12.33 -4.58
N TYR A 3 6.97 -11.84 -5.82
CA TYR A 3 6.40 -10.52 -6.08
C TYR A 3 5.35 -10.56 -7.18
N VAL A 4 4.40 -9.64 -7.09
CA VAL A 4 3.35 -9.46 -8.10
C VAL A 4 3.23 -7.97 -8.41
N ILE A 5 3.22 -7.64 -9.69
CA ILE A 5 2.93 -6.28 -10.17
C ILE A 5 1.47 -6.27 -10.57
N MET A 6 0.65 -5.48 -9.86
CA MET A 6 -0.77 -5.38 -10.10
C MET A 6 -1.05 -4.67 -11.43
N GLN A 7 -2.00 -5.19 -12.20
CA GLN A 7 -2.38 -4.61 -13.48
C GLN A 7 -3.39 -3.46 -13.32
N SER A 8 -4.21 -3.50 -12.28
CA SER A 8 -5.23 -2.48 -12.03
C SER A 8 -4.61 -1.18 -11.50
N ARG A 9 -5.16 -0.05 -11.95
CA ARG A 9 -4.86 1.29 -11.43
C ARG A 9 -5.99 1.84 -10.57
N ASP A 10 -7.00 1.01 -10.28
CA ASP A 10 -8.09 1.34 -9.37
C ASP A 10 -7.69 0.90 -7.94
N ILE A 11 -7.51 1.88 -7.05
CA ILE A 11 -7.15 1.59 -5.65
C ILE A 11 -8.13 0.65 -4.96
N ARG A 12 -9.40 0.70 -5.31
CA ARG A 12 -10.42 -0.17 -4.72
C ARG A 12 -10.19 -1.63 -5.07
N GLU A 13 -9.82 -1.92 -6.32
CA GLU A 13 -9.45 -3.27 -6.76
C GLU A 13 -8.15 -3.73 -6.12
N ASN A 14 -7.15 -2.84 -6.01
CA ASN A 14 -5.87 -3.17 -5.42
C ASN A 14 -6.00 -3.49 -3.93
N LEU A 15 -6.76 -2.70 -3.18
CA LEU A 15 -7.02 -2.97 -1.77
C LEU A 15 -7.87 -4.23 -1.57
N ALA A 16 -8.86 -4.47 -2.43
CA ALA A 16 -9.66 -5.68 -2.36
C ALA A 16 -8.81 -6.93 -2.64
N THR A 17 -7.85 -6.84 -3.55
CA THR A 17 -6.91 -7.93 -3.84
C THR A 17 -6.01 -8.21 -2.63
N GLU A 18 -5.48 -7.17 -1.98
CA GLU A 18 -4.70 -7.34 -0.75
C GLU A 18 -5.51 -8.05 0.33
N ASP A 19 -6.73 -7.62 0.56
CA ASP A 19 -7.63 -8.22 1.55
C ASP A 19 -7.92 -9.68 1.24
N TYR A 20 -8.22 -9.99 -0.02
CA TYR A 20 -8.44 -11.36 -0.46
C TYR A 20 -7.22 -12.25 -0.24
N LEU A 21 -6.04 -11.78 -0.62
CA LEU A 21 -4.80 -12.54 -0.46
C LEU A 21 -4.47 -12.77 1.03
N LEU A 22 -4.66 -11.74 1.84
CA LEU A 22 -4.36 -11.82 3.27
C LEU A 22 -5.28 -12.80 4.02
N ASN A 23 -6.57 -12.80 3.67
CA ASN A 23 -7.59 -13.52 4.45
C ASN A 23 -8.03 -14.86 3.85
N THR A 24 -7.70 -15.13 2.59
CA THR A 24 -8.24 -16.30 1.87
C THR A 24 -7.15 -17.30 1.48
N LEU A 25 -5.98 -16.81 1.07
CA LEU A 25 -4.91 -17.66 0.58
C LEU A 25 -3.84 -17.90 1.63
N SER A 26 -3.17 -19.05 1.50
CA SER A 26 -2.09 -19.47 2.35
C SER A 26 -0.80 -19.50 1.53
N PHE A 27 0.26 -18.86 2.05
CA PHE A 27 1.55 -18.80 1.38
C PHE A 27 2.65 -19.35 2.27
N GLU A 28 3.56 -20.12 1.71
CA GLU A 28 4.73 -20.61 2.44
C GLU A 28 5.79 -19.50 2.60
N GLU A 29 5.87 -18.58 1.66
CA GLU A 29 6.80 -17.47 1.69
C GLU A 29 6.09 -16.12 1.58
N PRO A 30 6.73 -15.03 2.06
CA PRO A 30 6.16 -13.70 1.93
C PRO A 30 5.94 -13.32 0.47
N LEU A 31 4.84 -12.61 0.24
CA LEU A 31 4.48 -12.07 -1.07
C LEU A 31 4.55 -10.54 -0.99
N VAL A 32 5.17 -9.91 -1.98
CA VAL A 32 5.15 -8.46 -2.11
C VAL A 32 4.31 -8.06 -3.33
N LEU A 33 3.38 -7.14 -3.12
CA LEU A 33 2.56 -6.56 -4.17
C LEU A 33 3.09 -5.16 -4.50
N PHE A 34 3.19 -4.85 -5.78
CA PHE A 34 3.51 -3.50 -6.26
C PHE A 34 2.36 -2.99 -7.10
N TYR A 35 1.93 -1.77 -6.86
CA TYR A 35 0.87 -1.16 -7.66
C TYR A 35 0.98 0.37 -7.71
N ILE A 36 0.40 0.91 -8.76
CA ILE A 36 0.15 2.35 -8.91
C ILE A 36 -1.35 2.53 -9.13
N GLN A 37 -1.86 3.70 -8.81
CA GLN A 37 -3.29 3.99 -8.94
C GLN A 37 -3.55 5.39 -9.47
N GLU A 38 -4.71 5.55 -10.10
CA GLU A 38 -5.26 6.85 -10.44
C GLU A 38 -5.46 7.68 -9.17
N PRO A 39 -5.54 9.02 -9.28
CA PRO A 39 -5.65 9.88 -8.10
C PRO A 39 -6.69 9.42 -7.09
N CYS A 40 -6.25 9.25 -5.85
CA CYS A 40 -7.11 8.76 -4.77
C CYS A 40 -6.65 9.26 -3.40
N VAL A 41 -7.58 9.24 -2.46
CA VAL A 41 -7.29 9.41 -1.03
C VAL A 41 -7.64 8.12 -0.31
N ILE A 42 -6.70 7.60 0.45
CA ILE A 42 -6.87 6.39 1.23
C ILE A 42 -6.95 6.79 2.70
N LEU A 43 -8.11 6.62 3.29
CA LEU A 43 -8.33 6.88 4.72
C LEU A 43 -7.83 5.72 5.57
N GLY A 44 -7.34 6.04 6.75
CA GLY A 44 -7.12 5.04 7.79
C GLY A 44 -8.44 4.49 8.30
N ARG A 45 -8.40 3.30 8.89
CA ARG A 45 -9.58 2.55 9.34
C ARG A 45 -10.57 3.37 10.19
N ASN A 46 -10.04 4.22 11.07
CA ASN A 46 -10.84 4.90 12.08
C ASN A 46 -11.04 6.40 11.81
N GLN A 47 -10.63 6.90 10.65
CA GLN A 47 -10.77 8.32 10.32
C GLN A 47 -12.17 8.67 9.85
N ASN A 48 -12.61 9.88 10.17
CA ASN A 48 -13.87 10.45 9.68
C ASN A 48 -13.61 11.17 8.34
N ALA A 49 -14.18 10.65 7.26
CA ALA A 49 -14.01 11.22 5.92
C ALA A 49 -14.47 12.67 5.82
N TYR A 50 -15.53 13.04 6.53
CA TYR A 50 -16.08 14.39 6.50
C TYR A 50 -15.16 15.43 7.16
N GLU A 51 -14.35 15.01 8.11
CA GLU A 51 -13.38 15.88 8.79
C GLU A 51 -12.06 15.98 8.03
N GLU A 52 -11.66 14.90 7.37
CA GLU A 52 -10.33 14.79 6.76
C GLU A 52 -10.28 15.28 5.30
N ILE A 53 -11.41 15.29 4.60
CA ILE A 53 -11.43 15.48 3.14
C ILE A 53 -12.56 16.43 2.74
N ASP A 54 -12.24 17.32 1.80
CA ASP A 54 -13.26 18.06 1.06
C ASP A 54 -13.88 17.12 0.01
N LEU A 55 -14.99 16.46 0.38
CA LEU A 55 -15.66 15.49 -0.47
C LEU A 55 -16.20 16.08 -1.75
N ALA A 56 -16.68 17.33 -1.74
CA ALA A 56 -17.19 18.00 -2.93
C ALA A 56 -16.06 18.26 -3.95
N TYR A 57 -14.93 18.73 -3.46
CA TYR A 57 -13.74 18.93 -4.30
C TYR A 57 -13.23 17.61 -4.90
N ALA A 58 -13.14 16.57 -4.08
CA ALA A 58 -12.69 15.26 -4.55
C ALA A 58 -13.60 14.70 -5.65
N ARG A 59 -14.91 14.84 -5.48
CA ARG A 59 -15.89 14.42 -6.49
C ARG A 59 -15.73 15.21 -7.79
N GLU A 60 -15.59 16.53 -7.70
CA GLU A 60 -15.38 17.41 -8.86
C GLU A 60 -14.12 17.04 -9.65
N LYS A 61 -13.05 16.69 -8.95
CA LYS A 61 -11.75 16.35 -9.57
C LYS A 61 -11.61 14.87 -9.94
N GLY A 62 -12.63 14.05 -9.69
CA GLY A 62 -12.58 12.62 -10.00
C GLY A 62 -11.62 11.83 -9.10
N ILE A 63 -11.33 12.35 -7.90
CA ILE A 63 -10.46 11.69 -6.93
C ILE A 63 -11.26 10.61 -6.20
N VAL A 64 -10.81 9.37 -6.30
CA VAL A 64 -11.43 8.24 -5.60
C VAL A 64 -11.10 8.30 -4.11
N ILE A 65 -12.10 8.13 -3.27
CA ILE A 65 -11.92 8.06 -1.82
C ILE A 65 -12.22 6.65 -1.36
N THR A 66 -11.29 6.06 -0.64
CA THR A 66 -11.44 4.72 -0.10
C THR A 66 -10.87 4.64 1.31
N ARG A 67 -11.07 3.52 1.95
CA ARG A 67 -10.60 3.26 3.32
C ARG A 67 -9.86 1.93 3.35
N ARG A 68 -8.68 1.94 3.99
CA ARG A 68 -7.94 0.70 4.21
C ARG A 68 -8.35 0.05 5.54
N LEU A 69 -8.00 -1.20 5.71
CA LEU A 69 -8.29 -1.97 6.92
C LEU A 69 -7.36 -1.63 8.09
N SER A 70 -6.19 -1.07 7.81
CA SER A 70 -5.21 -0.68 8.81
C SER A 70 -5.47 0.74 9.34
N GLY A 71 -4.91 1.05 10.50
CA GLY A 71 -5.00 2.37 11.12
C GLY A 71 -4.10 3.42 10.46
N GLY A 72 -3.98 4.57 11.10
CA GLY A 72 -3.13 5.67 10.66
C GLY A 72 -3.89 6.79 9.97
N GLY A 73 -3.14 7.74 9.42
CA GLY A 73 -3.66 8.92 8.74
C GLY A 73 -4.09 8.70 7.30
N ALA A 74 -4.69 9.72 6.71
CA ALA A 74 -5.05 9.73 5.30
C ALA A 74 -3.81 9.98 4.44
N VAL A 75 -3.76 9.34 3.29
CA VAL A 75 -2.72 9.57 2.29
C VAL A 75 -3.36 9.88 0.93
N TYR A 76 -2.70 10.73 0.16
CA TYR A 76 -3.03 10.98 -1.24
C TYR A 76 -2.01 10.26 -2.11
N ASP A 77 -2.50 9.48 -3.07
CA ASP A 77 -1.67 8.80 -4.05
C ASP A 77 -2.16 9.09 -5.47
N ASP A 78 -1.25 9.08 -6.41
CA ASP A 78 -1.55 9.15 -7.84
C ASP A 78 -0.56 8.29 -8.64
N LEU A 79 -0.57 8.42 -9.96
CA LEU A 79 0.31 7.63 -10.84
C LEU A 79 1.81 7.89 -10.63
N GLY A 80 2.17 8.92 -9.90
CA GLY A 80 3.55 9.23 -9.50
C GLY A 80 4.03 8.48 -8.27
N ASN A 81 3.15 7.75 -7.60
CA ASN A 81 3.45 7.01 -6.38
C ASN A 81 3.47 5.51 -6.66
N VAL A 82 4.52 4.83 -6.23
CA VAL A 82 4.56 3.36 -6.23
C VAL A 82 4.21 2.88 -4.83
N SER A 83 3.14 2.12 -4.72
CA SER A 83 2.76 1.46 -3.48
C SER A 83 3.28 0.04 -3.45
N PHE A 84 3.68 -0.42 -2.29
CA PHE A 84 4.03 -1.82 -2.09
C PHE A 84 3.43 -2.34 -0.79
N SER A 85 3.09 -3.61 -0.79
CA SER A 85 2.47 -4.28 0.34
C SER A 85 3.10 -5.65 0.54
N PHE A 86 3.50 -5.94 1.77
CA PHE A 86 4.01 -7.27 2.14
C PHE A 86 2.89 -8.08 2.76
N VAL A 87 2.57 -9.21 2.14
CA VAL A 87 1.60 -10.17 2.67
C VAL A 87 2.36 -11.32 3.29
N VAL A 88 2.23 -11.45 4.61
CA VAL A 88 2.97 -12.42 5.41
C VAL A 88 2.00 -13.15 6.31
N GLN A 89 2.14 -14.48 6.39
CA GLN A 89 1.32 -15.26 7.31
C GLN A 89 1.75 -15.04 8.76
N GLU A 90 0.76 -15.01 9.65
CA GLU A 90 1.00 -15.05 11.08
C GLU A 90 1.78 -16.32 11.42
N GLY A 91 2.81 -16.19 12.24
CA GLY A 91 3.71 -17.29 12.57
C GLY A 91 4.96 -17.40 11.70
N HIS A 92 5.04 -16.67 10.60
CA HIS A 92 6.27 -16.56 9.82
C HIS A 92 7.34 -15.83 10.65
N GLN A 93 8.62 -16.27 10.54
CA GLN A 93 9.74 -15.66 11.29
C GLN A 93 9.84 -14.14 11.15
N ALA A 94 9.53 -13.61 9.97
CA ALA A 94 9.62 -12.19 9.69
C ALA A 94 8.30 -11.44 9.97
N PHE A 95 7.27 -12.10 10.49
CA PHE A 95 6.00 -11.45 10.82
C PHE A 95 6.23 -10.31 11.82
N GLY A 96 5.83 -9.10 11.44
CA GLY A 96 6.04 -7.91 12.26
C GLY A 96 7.44 -7.28 12.16
N ASP A 97 8.37 -7.88 11.43
CA ASP A 97 9.70 -7.31 11.24
C ASP A 97 9.71 -6.36 10.03
N PHE A 98 9.29 -5.14 10.28
CA PHE A 98 9.20 -4.09 9.27
C PHE A 98 10.57 -3.78 8.63
N LYS A 99 11.63 -3.78 9.43
CA LYS A 99 12.99 -3.47 8.94
C LYS A 99 13.50 -4.51 7.96
N ALA A 100 13.26 -5.79 8.25
CA ALA A 100 13.68 -6.88 7.37
C ALA A 100 12.98 -6.81 6.01
N PHE A 101 11.70 -6.45 5.98
CA PHE A 101 10.95 -6.33 4.72
C PHE A 101 11.31 -5.08 3.94
N THR A 102 11.59 -3.97 4.59
CA THR A 102 11.91 -2.72 3.91
C THR A 102 13.35 -2.63 3.42
N LYS A 103 14.26 -3.41 3.99
CA LYS A 103 15.68 -3.43 3.59
C LYS A 103 15.90 -3.62 2.09
N PRO A 104 15.29 -4.62 1.41
CA PRO A 104 15.46 -4.79 -0.03
C PRO A 104 14.98 -3.58 -0.84
N ILE A 105 13.94 -2.90 -0.37
CA ILE A 105 13.42 -1.69 -1.02
C ILE A 105 14.46 -0.55 -0.93
N ILE A 106 15.03 -0.34 0.26
CA ILE A 106 16.08 0.66 0.47
C ILE A 106 17.31 0.35 -0.40
N GLU A 107 17.72 -0.91 -0.45
CA GLU A 107 18.86 -1.34 -1.30
C GLU A 107 18.59 -1.07 -2.79
N ALA A 108 17.37 -1.33 -3.26
CA ALA A 108 16.98 -1.03 -4.63
C ALA A 108 17.05 0.47 -4.92
N LEU A 109 16.57 1.31 -4.00
CA LEU A 109 16.62 2.76 -4.13
C LEU A 109 18.07 3.27 -4.18
N HIS A 110 18.95 2.71 -3.37
CA HIS A 110 20.38 3.04 -3.42
C HIS A 110 21.01 2.70 -4.78
N LYS A 111 20.67 1.53 -5.34
CA LYS A 111 21.13 1.12 -6.67
C LYS A 111 20.61 2.03 -7.78
N MET A 112 19.44 2.61 -7.60
CA MET A 112 18.86 3.56 -8.54
C MET A 112 19.41 4.99 -8.40
N GLY A 113 20.32 5.23 -7.45
CA GLY A 113 20.95 6.52 -7.21
C GLY A 113 20.41 7.31 -6.03
N ALA A 114 19.36 6.85 -5.37
CA ALA A 114 18.80 7.51 -4.19
C ALA A 114 19.55 7.09 -2.92
N THR A 115 20.84 7.47 -2.82
CA THR A 115 21.76 7.02 -1.78
C THR A 115 21.42 7.51 -0.37
N GLY A 116 20.56 8.53 -0.24
CA GLY A 116 20.08 9.02 1.05
C GLY A 116 18.80 8.33 1.54
N ALA A 117 18.27 7.34 0.81
CA ALA A 117 17.06 6.64 1.23
C ALA A 117 17.31 5.83 2.50
N GLU A 118 16.45 6.01 3.49
CA GLU A 118 16.51 5.32 4.78
C GLU A 118 15.12 5.15 5.38
N ILE A 119 15.02 4.30 6.38
CA ILE A 119 13.79 4.12 7.17
C ILE A 119 13.76 5.20 8.24
N SER A 120 12.68 5.95 8.27
CA SER A 120 12.45 6.99 9.29
C SER A 120 11.81 6.43 10.56
#